data_5a5ee90536ea3e000b862ffa1592c5ed
#
_entry.id   5a5ee90536ea3e000b862ffa1592c5ed
#
_cell.length_a   1.000
_cell.length_b   1.000
_cell.length_c   1.000
_cell.angle_alpha   90.00
_cell.angle_beta   90.00
_cell.angle_gamma   90.00
#
_symmetry.space_group_name_H-M   'P 1'
#
loop_
_entity.id
_entity.type
_entity.pdbx_description
1 polymer ?
#
loop_
_entity_poly.entity_id
_entity_poly.type
_entity_poly.pdbx_seq_one_letter_code
_entity_poly.pdbx_strand_id
1 'polypeptide(L)'
;DEMDADLMEHYETEMRSTHHLSRNTTSFYMRILRCVYRKAVGEGLALPADPFENVYTGVDKTSKRAATLTDIKHIKQLDLSDHKSLEFARDIFLFSFYMRGMSFIDLAYLRKKDLNSGFVSYSRRKTGKKLIIRWEKQMQEIIDRYGDSETQYLLPIIEREDGTERRQYRNKMLLVNRKLKKIAARAGLTTPLTMYVARHSWAS
;
A
#
# COMPACT_ATOMS: atom_id res chain seq x y z
N ASP A 1 -4.63 39.03 -7.90
CA ASP A 1 -5.79 38.13 -7.84
C ASP A 1 -5.86 37.63 -6.41
N GLU A 2 -6.97 37.89 -5.72
CA GLU A 2 -7.20 37.41 -4.36
C GLU A 2 -7.70 35.95 -4.39
N MET A 3 -7.29 35.17 -3.41
CA MET A 3 -7.83 33.83 -3.21
C MET A 3 -9.16 33.95 -2.48
N ASP A 4 -10.26 33.84 -3.21
CA ASP A 4 -11.64 33.91 -2.72
C ASP A 4 -12.37 32.54 -2.82
N ALA A 5 -13.62 32.51 -2.36
CA ALA A 5 -14.44 31.28 -2.34
C ALA A 5 -14.78 30.83 -3.77
N ASP A 6 -15.05 31.74 -4.68
CA ASP A 6 -15.41 31.42 -6.06
C ASP A 6 -14.25 30.79 -6.81
N LEU A 7 -13.02 31.30 -6.63
CA LEU A 7 -11.81 30.72 -7.21
C LEU A 7 -11.59 29.29 -6.69
N MET A 8 -11.78 29.05 -5.40
CA MET A 8 -11.59 27.71 -4.82
C MET A 8 -12.66 26.72 -5.27
N GLU A 9 -13.90 27.14 -5.40
CA GLU A 9 -14.99 26.32 -5.94
C GLU A 9 -14.77 25.99 -7.42
N HIS A 10 -14.35 26.97 -8.21
CA HIS A 10 -13.99 26.74 -9.61
C HIS A 10 -12.84 25.73 -9.74
N TYR A 11 -11.80 25.90 -8.95
CA TYR A 11 -10.64 24.99 -8.93
C TYR A 11 -11.02 23.56 -8.48
N GLU A 12 -11.91 23.41 -7.47
CA GLU A 12 -12.46 22.09 -7.10
C GLU A 12 -13.20 21.45 -8.26
N THR A 13 -14.04 22.22 -8.94
CA THR A 13 -14.83 21.78 -10.09
C THR A 13 -13.93 21.33 -11.24
N GLU A 14 -12.92 22.11 -11.58
CA GLU A 14 -11.95 21.75 -12.62
C GLU A 14 -11.20 20.46 -12.30
N MET A 15 -10.70 20.30 -11.09
CA MET A 15 -10.04 19.06 -10.66
C MET A 15 -10.94 17.84 -10.82
N ARG A 16 -12.24 17.99 -10.59
CA ARG A 16 -13.20 16.86 -10.69
C ARG A 16 -13.67 16.63 -12.12
N SER A 17 -13.99 17.68 -12.87
CA SER A 17 -14.56 17.57 -14.21
C SER A 17 -13.49 17.31 -15.28
N THR A 18 -12.40 18.06 -15.27
CA THR A 18 -11.34 17.99 -16.30
C THR A 18 -10.32 16.94 -15.97
N HIS A 19 -9.85 16.86 -14.71
CA HIS A 19 -8.84 15.91 -14.29
C HIS A 19 -9.40 14.61 -13.69
N HIS A 20 -10.72 14.46 -13.61
CA HIS A 20 -11.42 13.27 -13.12
C HIS A 20 -10.93 12.77 -11.76
N LEU A 21 -10.50 13.69 -10.89
CA LEU A 21 -10.02 13.32 -9.55
C LEU A 21 -11.18 12.90 -8.65
N SER A 22 -10.93 11.91 -7.79
CA SER A 22 -11.92 11.49 -6.79
C SER A 22 -12.13 12.59 -5.75
N ARG A 23 -13.34 12.63 -5.15
CA ARG A 23 -13.69 13.61 -4.11
C ARG A 23 -12.70 13.63 -2.95
N ASN A 24 -12.21 12.47 -2.50
CA ASN A 24 -11.18 12.39 -1.46
C ASN A 24 -9.82 12.95 -1.92
N THR A 25 -9.47 12.80 -3.18
CA THR A 25 -8.23 13.37 -3.73
C THR A 25 -8.31 14.88 -3.82
N THR A 26 -9.43 15.40 -4.33
CA THR A 26 -9.67 16.84 -4.40
C THR A 26 -9.68 17.46 -3.00
N SER A 27 -10.43 16.86 -2.08
CA SER A 27 -10.45 17.28 -0.67
C SER A 27 -9.05 17.29 -0.02
N PHE A 28 -8.18 16.34 -0.37
CA PHE A 28 -6.81 16.32 0.12
C PHE A 28 -6.04 17.57 -0.33
N TYR A 29 -6.15 17.96 -1.60
CA TYR A 29 -5.53 19.19 -2.12
C TYR A 29 -6.12 20.44 -1.48
N MET A 30 -7.45 20.51 -1.33
CA MET A 30 -8.11 21.64 -0.67
C MET A 30 -7.65 21.81 0.79
N ARG A 31 -7.46 20.71 1.52
CA ARG A 31 -6.93 20.78 2.90
C ARG A 31 -5.49 21.28 2.96
N ILE A 32 -4.65 20.92 1.99
CA ILE A 32 -3.28 21.44 1.91
C ILE A 32 -3.30 22.93 1.63
N LEU A 33 -4.05 23.38 0.62
CA LEU A 33 -4.18 24.79 0.28
C LEU A 33 -4.71 25.60 1.46
N ARG A 34 -5.75 25.10 2.15
CA ARG A 34 -6.28 25.75 3.36
C ARG A 34 -5.24 25.87 4.47
N CYS A 35 -4.39 24.85 4.64
CA CYS A 35 -3.31 24.89 5.63
C CYS A 35 -2.28 25.99 5.28
N VAL A 36 -1.89 26.08 4.00
CA VAL A 36 -0.96 27.11 3.51
C VAL A 36 -1.56 28.51 3.66
N TYR A 37 -2.83 28.70 3.25
CA TYR A 37 -3.53 29.97 3.38
C TYR A 37 -3.60 30.46 4.85
N ARG A 38 -4.02 29.57 5.77
CA ARG A 38 -4.06 29.90 7.19
C ARG A 38 -2.70 30.27 7.76
N LYS A 39 -1.63 29.65 7.29
CA LYS A 39 -0.27 30.04 7.66
C LYS A 39 0.08 31.42 7.14
N ALA A 40 -0.26 31.74 5.88
CA ALA A 40 -0.05 33.06 5.30
C ALA A 40 -0.82 34.17 6.05
N VAL A 41 -2.06 33.90 6.46
CA VAL A 41 -2.83 34.81 7.32
C VAL A 41 -2.14 35.01 8.67
N GLY A 42 -1.66 33.95 9.29
CA GLY A 42 -0.95 34.02 10.57
C GLY A 42 0.38 34.79 10.51
N GLU A 43 1.01 34.83 9.34
CA GLU A 43 2.24 35.58 9.07
C GLU A 43 1.96 37.01 8.53
N GLY A 44 0.69 37.43 8.41
CA GLY A 44 0.30 38.74 7.89
C GLY A 44 0.49 38.88 6.37
N LEU A 45 0.66 37.79 5.64
CA LEU A 45 0.87 37.78 4.19
C LEU A 45 -0.45 37.68 3.39
N ALA A 46 -1.55 37.39 4.05
CA ALA A 46 -2.89 37.32 3.49
C ALA A 46 -3.93 37.90 4.47
N LEU A 47 -5.03 38.44 3.97
CA LEU A 47 -6.13 38.93 4.77
C LEU A 47 -6.91 37.74 5.39
N PRO A 48 -7.46 37.85 6.61
CA PRO A 48 -8.30 36.83 7.18
C PRO A 48 -9.64 36.73 6.44
N ALA A 49 -9.83 35.62 5.73
CA ALA A 49 -11.05 35.24 5.03
C ALA A 49 -11.22 33.71 5.08
N ASP A 50 -12.34 33.17 4.62
CA ASP A 50 -12.53 31.72 4.46
C ASP A 50 -12.81 31.34 2.98
N PRO A 51 -11.78 31.36 2.10
CA PRO A 51 -11.94 30.98 0.70
C PRO A 51 -12.29 29.48 0.52
N PHE A 52 -12.34 28.71 1.58
CA PHE A 52 -12.64 27.27 1.54
C PHE A 52 -14.02 26.92 2.07
N GLU A 53 -14.90 27.90 2.30
CA GLU A 53 -16.24 27.68 2.89
C GLU A 53 -17.14 26.80 2.01
N ASN A 54 -17.04 26.96 0.67
CA ASN A 54 -17.88 26.26 -0.31
C ASN A 54 -17.26 24.96 -0.86
N VAL A 55 -16.01 24.63 -0.50
CA VAL A 55 -15.33 23.44 -1.02
C VAL A 55 -15.29 22.28 -0.01
N TYR A 56 -15.31 21.06 -0.53
CA TYR A 56 -15.27 19.90 0.32
C TYR A 56 -13.88 19.63 0.88
N THR A 57 -13.75 19.68 2.19
CA THR A 57 -12.51 19.41 2.92
C THR A 57 -12.59 18.20 3.87
N GLY A 58 -13.65 17.38 3.75
CA GLY A 58 -13.87 16.17 4.54
C GLY A 58 -13.16 14.94 3.97
N VAL A 59 -13.48 13.77 4.52
CA VAL A 59 -13.01 12.46 4.04
C VAL A 59 -14.19 11.51 3.94
N ASP A 60 -14.55 11.13 2.71
CA ASP A 60 -15.57 10.13 2.47
C ASP A 60 -15.09 8.74 2.85
N LYS A 61 -15.98 7.95 3.43
CA LYS A 61 -15.71 6.53 3.68
C LYS A 61 -15.54 5.80 2.35
N THR A 62 -14.41 5.11 2.19
CA THR A 62 -14.18 4.23 1.05
C THR A 62 -14.49 2.79 1.43
N SER A 63 -15.12 2.04 0.52
CA SER A 63 -15.31 0.60 0.71
C SER A 63 -13.95 -0.10 0.78
N LYS A 64 -13.73 -0.87 1.84
CA LYS A 64 -12.53 -1.69 1.97
C LYS A 64 -12.65 -2.89 1.03
N ARG A 65 -11.67 -3.06 0.16
CA ARG A 65 -11.58 -4.23 -0.73
C ARG A 65 -10.87 -5.33 0.04
N ALA A 66 -11.62 -6.22 0.66
CA ALA A 66 -11.09 -7.41 1.30
C ALA A 66 -11.43 -8.64 0.43
N ALA A 67 -10.52 -9.58 0.32
CA ALA A 67 -10.79 -10.92 -0.19
C ALA A 67 -11.28 -11.80 0.95
N THR A 68 -12.24 -12.68 0.69
CA THR A 68 -12.73 -13.63 1.67
C THR A 68 -11.71 -14.73 1.96
N LEU A 69 -11.89 -15.49 3.05
CA LEU A 69 -11.04 -16.66 3.30
C LEU A 69 -11.15 -17.72 2.20
N THR A 70 -12.30 -17.82 1.54
CA THR A 70 -12.50 -18.68 0.36
C THR A 70 -11.64 -18.20 -0.79
N ASP A 71 -11.63 -16.89 -1.07
CA ASP A 71 -10.78 -16.30 -2.11
C ASP A 71 -9.29 -16.55 -1.82
N ILE A 72 -8.86 -16.39 -0.56
CA ILE A 72 -7.47 -16.67 -0.14
C ILE A 72 -7.12 -18.15 -0.40
N LYS A 73 -8.03 -19.09 -0.11
CA LYS A 73 -7.83 -20.50 -0.42
C LYS A 73 -7.72 -20.76 -1.92
N HIS A 74 -8.58 -20.15 -2.73
CA HIS A 74 -8.52 -20.27 -4.20
C HIS A 74 -7.20 -19.71 -4.73
N ILE A 75 -6.77 -18.53 -4.28
CA ILE A 75 -5.46 -17.94 -4.64
C ILE A 75 -4.32 -18.90 -4.30
N LYS A 76 -4.34 -19.51 -3.10
CA LYS A 76 -3.31 -20.44 -2.65
C LYS A 76 -3.24 -21.70 -3.53
N GLN A 77 -4.39 -22.21 -3.98
CA GLN A 77 -4.52 -23.47 -4.74
C GLN A 77 -4.22 -23.31 -6.23
N LEU A 78 -4.09 -22.07 -6.76
CA LEU A 78 -3.78 -21.88 -8.18
C LEU A 78 -2.45 -22.55 -8.53
N ASP A 79 -2.49 -23.39 -9.56
CA ASP A 79 -1.28 -23.87 -10.20
C ASP A 79 -0.67 -22.74 -11.05
N LEU A 80 0.52 -22.33 -10.70
CA LEU A 80 1.30 -21.27 -11.34
C LEU A 80 2.73 -21.73 -11.65
N SER A 81 2.97 -23.05 -11.65
CA SER A 81 4.30 -23.67 -11.85
C SER A 81 4.98 -23.17 -13.12
N ASP A 82 4.20 -23.01 -14.22
CA ASP A 82 4.69 -22.52 -15.52
C ASP A 82 4.91 -21.00 -15.56
N HIS A 83 4.55 -20.29 -14.48
CA HIS A 83 4.56 -18.84 -14.44
C HIS A 83 5.26 -18.27 -13.19
N LYS A 84 6.56 -18.44 -13.07
CA LYS A 84 7.38 -18.04 -11.91
C LYS A 84 7.08 -16.62 -11.38
N SER A 85 6.82 -15.66 -12.28
CA SER A 85 6.50 -14.28 -11.87
C SER A 85 5.10 -14.10 -11.27
N LEU A 86 4.14 -14.96 -11.62
CA LEU A 86 2.81 -15.01 -10.99
C LEU A 86 2.92 -15.76 -9.66
N GLU A 87 3.64 -16.88 -9.64
CA GLU A 87 3.91 -17.64 -8.42
C GLU A 87 4.52 -16.73 -7.34
N PHE A 88 5.59 -16.01 -7.69
CA PHE A 88 6.19 -15.03 -6.78
C PHE A 88 5.18 -13.99 -6.26
N ALA A 89 4.36 -13.41 -7.13
CA ALA A 89 3.38 -12.40 -6.71
C ALA A 89 2.31 -12.99 -5.78
N ARG A 90 1.84 -14.22 -6.05
CA ARG A 90 0.94 -14.97 -5.17
C ARG A 90 1.57 -15.18 -3.80
N ASP A 91 2.79 -15.66 -3.77
CA ASP A 91 3.49 -16.01 -2.54
C ASP A 91 3.77 -14.78 -1.67
N ILE A 92 4.19 -13.67 -2.27
CA ILE A 92 4.35 -12.40 -1.54
C ILE A 92 3.01 -11.89 -0.98
N PHE A 93 1.91 -12.03 -1.73
CA PHE A 93 0.58 -11.67 -1.25
C PHE A 93 0.16 -12.54 -0.06
N LEU A 94 0.30 -13.86 -0.17
CA LEU A 94 -0.01 -14.80 0.91
C LEU A 94 0.90 -14.60 2.13
N PHE A 95 2.18 -14.36 1.90
CA PHE A 95 3.11 -14.04 2.99
C PHE A 95 2.69 -12.78 3.74
N SER A 96 2.30 -11.71 3.02
CA SER A 96 1.73 -10.51 3.64
C SER A 96 0.49 -10.82 4.49
N PHE A 97 -0.40 -11.67 3.98
CA PHE A 97 -1.60 -12.09 4.71
C PHE A 97 -1.24 -12.85 5.99
N TYR A 98 -0.37 -13.86 5.92
CA TYR A 98 0.11 -14.63 7.10
C TYR A 98 0.85 -13.73 8.09
N MET A 99 1.61 -12.77 7.60
CA MET A 99 2.29 -11.74 8.41
C MET A 99 1.32 -10.64 8.91
N ARG A 100 0.04 -11.00 9.13
CA ARG A 100 -1.01 -10.12 9.66
C ARG A 100 -1.17 -8.82 8.88
N GLY A 101 -1.13 -8.91 7.56
CA GLY A 101 -1.27 -7.78 6.67
C GLY A 101 -0.06 -6.84 6.69
N MET A 102 1.14 -7.38 6.82
CA MET A 102 2.38 -6.61 6.73
C MET A 102 2.45 -5.82 5.42
N SER A 103 2.85 -4.54 5.49
CA SER A 103 2.94 -3.72 4.28
C SER A 103 4.07 -4.18 3.37
N PHE A 104 3.93 -3.94 2.06
CA PHE A 104 4.94 -4.37 1.08
C PHE A 104 6.32 -3.77 1.37
N ILE A 105 6.38 -2.53 1.88
CA ILE A 105 7.66 -1.93 2.26
C ILE A 105 8.28 -2.63 3.48
N ASP A 106 7.45 -3.03 4.46
CA ASP A 106 7.96 -3.75 5.63
C ASP A 106 8.44 -5.16 5.23
N LEU A 107 7.74 -5.84 4.29
CA LEU A 107 8.16 -7.12 3.71
C LEU A 107 9.50 -7.00 2.96
N ALA A 108 9.64 -5.96 2.13
CA ALA A 108 10.84 -5.78 1.32
C ALA A 108 12.10 -5.56 2.16
N TYR A 109 11.96 -4.92 3.31
CA TYR A 109 13.07 -4.62 4.21
C TYR A 109 13.13 -5.55 5.44
N LEU A 110 12.33 -6.62 5.47
CA LEU A 110 12.38 -7.62 6.52
C LEU A 110 13.70 -8.41 6.42
N ARG A 111 14.46 -8.48 7.50
CA ARG A 111 15.79 -9.07 7.52
C ARG A 111 15.75 -10.50 8.08
N LYS A 112 16.68 -11.33 7.66
CA LYS A 112 16.87 -12.69 8.21
C LYS A 112 17.03 -12.69 9.72
N LYS A 113 17.75 -11.71 10.28
CA LYS A 113 17.95 -11.55 11.74
C LYS A 113 16.69 -11.16 12.51
N ASP A 114 15.64 -10.67 11.83
CA ASP A 114 14.38 -10.31 12.47
C ASP A 114 13.55 -11.57 12.80
N LEU A 115 13.90 -12.73 12.21
CA LEU A 115 13.34 -14.04 12.54
C LEU A 115 14.23 -14.72 13.57
N ASN A 116 13.71 -14.91 14.78
CA ASN A 116 14.42 -15.58 15.88
C ASN A 116 13.46 -16.36 16.77
N SER A 117 13.88 -17.54 17.19
CA SER A 117 13.15 -18.39 18.17
C SER A 117 11.67 -18.60 17.83
N GLY A 118 11.33 -18.74 16.53
CA GLY A 118 9.95 -18.95 16.10
C GLY A 118 9.08 -17.70 16.09
N PHE A 119 9.68 -16.50 16.14
CA PHE A 119 9.00 -15.21 16.03
C PHE A 119 9.73 -14.26 15.09
N VAL A 120 8.95 -13.44 14.37
CA VAL A 120 9.46 -12.28 13.65
C VAL A 120 9.22 -11.04 14.50
N SER A 121 10.28 -10.28 14.75
CA SER A 121 10.22 -9.01 15.46
C SER A 121 10.74 -7.88 14.56
N TYR A 122 9.87 -6.94 14.17
CA TYR A 122 10.23 -5.83 13.31
C TYR A 122 9.56 -4.53 13.73
N SER A 123 10.13 -3.40 13.32
CA SER A 123 9.53 -2.08 13.49
C SER A 123 8.90 -1.59 12.20
N ARG A 124 7.61 -1.22 12.24
CA ARG A 124 6.91 -0.68 11.06
C ARG A 124 7.59 0.60 10.57
N ARG A 125 7.99 0.64 9.32
CA ARG A 125 8.70 1.80 8.74
C ARG A 125 7.88 3.08 8.75
N LYS A 126 6.55 2.99 8.65
CA LYS A 126 5.66 4.17 8.65
C LYS A 126 5.48 4.79 10.04
N THR A 127 5.49 4.00 11.11
CA THR A 127 5.06 4.46 12.45
C THR A 127 6.07 4.19 13.56
N GLY A 128 7.16 3.47 13.28
CA GLY A 128 8.15 3.02 14.28
C GLY A 128 7.63 1.96 15.27
N LYS A 129 6.33 1.60 15.21
CA LYS A 129 5.75 0.64 16.15
C LYS A 129 6.39 -0.73 15.98
N LYS A 130 6.94 -1.29 17.06
CA LYS A 130 7.47 -2.66 17.11
C LYS A 130 6.32 -3.66 17.12
N LEU A 131 6.42 -4.69 16.28
CA LEU A 131 5.47 -5.79 16.18
C LEU A 131 6.21 -7.11 16.29
N ILE A 132 5.58 -8.07 16.97
CA ILE A 132 6.07 -9.44 17.11
C ILE A 132 4.99 -10.37 16.56
N ILE A 133 5.36 -11.24 15.64
CA ILE A 133 4.46 -12.17 14.96
C ILE A 133 5.05 -13.56 15.10
N ARG A 134 4.22 -14.52 15.53
CA ARG A 134 4.62 -15.93 15.58
C ARG A 134 4.88 -16.42 14.15
N TRP A 135 6.01 -17.12 13.98
CA TRP A 135 6.34 -17.77 12.72
C TRP A 135 5.50 -19.04 12.53
N GLU A 136 4.93 -19.19 11.36
CA GLU A 136 4.05 -20.32 11.06
C GLU A 136 4.61 -21.12 9.87
N LYS A 137 4.22 -22.40 9.79
CA LYS A 137 4.66 -23.33 8.75
C LYS A 137 4.46 -22.76 7.33
N GLN A 138 3.33 -22.10 7.08
CA GLN A 138 3.00 -21.54 5.77
C GLN A 138 3.95 -20.42 5.35
N MET A 139 4.50 -19.68 6.32
CA MET A 139 5.50 -18.64 6.05
C MET A 139 6.83 -19.30 5.67
N GLN A 140 7.22 -20.37 6.36
CA GLN A 140 8.44 -21.13 6.06
C GLN A 140 8.37 -21.78 4.68
N GLU A 141 7.25 -22.41 4.33
CA GLU A 141 7.02 -23.00 3.01
C GLU A 141 7.22 -22.00 1.87
N ILE A 142 6.86 -20.73 2.09
CA ILE A 142 7.08 -19.67 1.09
C ILE A 142 8.56 -19.32 1.01
N ILE A 143 9.23 -19.11 2.13
CA ILE A 143 10.66 -18.76 2.14
C ILE A 143 11.51 -19.85 1.49
N ASP A 144 11.23 -21.12 1.80
CA ASP A 144 11.97 -22.28 1.28
C ASP A 144 11.95 -22.38 -0.25
N ARG A 145 10.91 -21.81 -0.92
CA ARG A 145 10.83 -21.79 -2.40
C ARG A 145 11.84 -20.84 -3.04
N TYR A 146 12.29 -19.83 -2.33
CA TYR A 146 13.17 -18.79 -2.90
C TYR A 146 14.64 -18.98 -2.50
N GLY A 147 14.91 -19.97 -1.65
CA GLY A 147 16.26 -20.26 -1.17
C GLY A 147 16.87 -19.12 -0.34
N ASP A 148 18.14 -19.29 0.00
CA ASP A 148 18.88 -18.28 0.74
C ASP A 148 19.44 -17.23 -0.22
N SER A 149 18.99 -15.98 -0.08
CA SER A 149 19.49 -14.87 -0.87
C SER A 149 20.86 -14.41 -0.32
N GLU A 150 21.73 -13.88 -1.17
CA GLU A 150 23.02 -13.30 -0.75
C GLU A 150 22.84 -12.02 0.09
N THR A 151 21.65 -11.42 0.07
CA THR A 151 21.33 -10.20 0.83
C THR A 151 20.91 -10.51 2.27
N GLN A 152 20.92 -9.49 3.12
CA GLN A 152 20.42 -9.60 4.49
C GLN A 152 18.89 -9.77 4.56
N TYR A 153 18.16 -9.55 3.46
CA TYR A 153 16.70 -9.56 3.42
C TYR A 153 16.12 -10.97 3.34
N LEU A 154 14.98 -11.17 4.00
CA LEU A 154 14.33 -12.48 4.10
C LEU A 154 13.65 -12.91 2.79
N LEU A 155 13.16 -11.95 1.99
CA LEU A 155 12.47 -12.18 0.73
C LEU A 155 13.25 -11.55 -0.43
N PRO A 156 13.28 -12.16 -1.64
CA PRO A 156 14.01 -11.63 -2.79
C PRO A 156 13.25 -10.48 -3.48
N ILE A 157 12.82 -9.50 -2.70
CA ILE A 157 12.23 -8.25 -3.18
C ILE A 157 13.33 -7.24 -3.47
N ILE A 158 14.31 -7.18 -2.58
CA ILE A 158 15.57 -6.45 -2.75
C ILE A 158 16.66 -7.50 -2.97
N GLU A 159 17.26 -7.50 -4.15
CA GLU A 159 18.22 -8.51 -4.60
C GLU A 159 19.66 -8.04 -4.52
N ARG A 160 19.89 -6.72 -4.35
CA ARG A 160 21.22 -6.12 -4.24
C ARG A 160 21.23 -5.02 -3.19
N GLU A 161 22.33 -4.94 -2.45
CA GLU A 161 22.59 -3.92 -1.44
C GLU A 161 23.64 -2.93 -1.97
N ASP A 162 23.25 -2.17 -2.98
CA ASP A 162 24.12 -1.27 -3.77
C ASP A 162 23.65 0.19 -3.77
N GLY A 163 22.78 0.57 -2.80
CA GLY A 163 22.16 1.89 -2.72
C GLY A 163 20.91 2.04 -3.60
N THR A 164 20.55 1.01 -4.39
CA THR A 164 19.35 1.03 -5.25
C THR A 164 18.13 0.34 -4.61
N GLU A 165 18.18 -0.03 -3.34
CA GLU A 165 17.16 -0.82 -2.64
C GLU A 165 15.77 -0.19 -2.76
N ARG A 166 15.68 1.16 -2.65
CA ARG A 166 14.42 1.88 -2.80
C ARG A 166 13.84 1.76 -4.21
N ARG A 167 14.70 1.78 -5.24
CA ARG A 167 14.28 1.60 -6.64
C ARG A 167 13.83 0.16 -6.88
N GLN A 168 14.58 -0.83 -6.39
CA GLN A 168 14.24 -2.26 -6.49
C GLN A 168 12.87 -2.52 -5.84
N TYR A 169 12.67 -2.06 -4.62
CA TYR A 169 11.40 -2.14 -3.90
C TYR A 169 10.23 -1.56 -4.72
N ARG A 170 10.38 -0.34 -5.25
CA ARG A 170 9.32 0.32 -6.03
C ARG A 170 8.96 -0.46 -7.30
N ASN A 171 9.97 -0.88 -8.05
CA ASN A 171 9.78 -1.65 -9.28
C ASN A 171 9.11 -3.00 -9.00
N LYS A 172 9.58 -3.71 -7.97
CA LYS A 172 9.00 -5.00 -7.59
C LYS A 172 7.55 -4.84 -7.10
N MET A 173 7.23 -3.77 -6.35
CA MET A 173 5.85 -3.48 -5.92
C MET A 173 4.90 -3.27 -7.12
N LEU A 174 5.33 -2.49 -8.12
CA LEU A 174 4.54 -2.28 -9.33
C LEU A 174 4.33 -3.59 -10.09
N LEU A 175 5.40 -4.41 -10.23
CA LEU A 175 5.34 -5.70 -10.88
C LEU A 175 4.38 -6.65 -10.16
N VAL A 176 4.52 -6.79 -8.83
CA VAL A 176 3.66 -7.66 -8.01
C VAL A 176 2.21 -7.24 -8.12
N ASN A 177 1.89 -5.95 -7.97
CA ASN A 177 0.50 -5.48 -8.09
C ASN A 177 -0.09 -5.74 -9.49
N ARG A 178 0.70 -5.59 -10.56
CA ARG A 178 0.26 -5.93 -11.93
C ARG A 178 -0.01 -7.43 -12.08
N LYS A 179 0.82 -8.28 -11.48
CA LYS A 179 0.64 -9.74 -11.52
C LYS A 179 -0.53 -10.19 -10.64
N LEU A 180 -0.77 -9.56 -9.49
CA LEU A 180 -1.92 -9.84 -8.63
C LEU A 180 -3.26 -9.62 -9.34
N LYS A 181 -3.37 -8.62 -10.23
CA LYS A 181 -4.58 -8.44 -11.06
C LYS A 181 -4.83 -9.64 -11.97
N LYS A 182 -3.77 -10.22 -12.55
CA LYS A 182 -3.88 -11.43 -13.39
C LYS A 182 -4.25 -12.66 -12.56
N ILE A 183 -3.74 -12.76 -11.34
CA ILE A 183 -4.09 -13.82 -10.40
C ILE A 183 -5.56 -13.72 -10.00
N ALA A 184 -6.07 -12.52 -9.71
CA ALA A 184 -7.49 -12.31 -9.42
C ALA A 184 -8.39 -12.82 -10.54
N ALA A 185 -8.07 -12.49 -11.80
CA ALA A 185 -8.81 -12.97 -12.97
C ALA A 185 -8.77 -14.50 -13.09
N ARG A 186 -7.60 -15.13 -12.91
CA ARG A 186 -7.45 -16.60 -12.96
C ARG A 186 -8.19 -17.32 -11.83
N ALA A 187 -8.26 -16.69 -10.65
CA ALA A 187 -8.98 -17.21 -9.50
C ALA A 187 -10.51 -16.93 -9.56
N GLY A 188 -11.00 -16.26 -10.59
CA GLY A 188 -12.41 -15.90 -10.73
C GLY A 188 -12.89 -14.87 -9.72
N LEU A 189 -11.99 -14.03 -9.21
CA LEU A 189 -12.34 -13.03 -8.19
C LEU A 189 -12.94 -11.78 -8.81
N THR A 190 -14.00 -11.26 -8.21
CA THR A 190 -14.61 -9.98 -8.58
C THR A 190 -13.82 -8.77 -8.08
N THR A 191 -13.06 -8.96 -7.00
CA THR A 191 -12.25 -7.90 -6.38
C THR A 191 -10.84 -7.89 -6.97
N PRO A 192 -10.38 -6.76 -7.54
CA PRO A 192 -9.00 -6.65 -8.01
C PRO A 192 -8.02 -6.79 -6.85
N LEU A 193 -7.07 -7.74 -6.98
CA LEU A 193 -6.04 -7.93 -5.95
C LEU A 193 -4.93 -6.89 -6.07
N THR A 194 -4.50 -6.42 -4.91
CA THR A 194 -3.28 -5.64 -4.70
C THR A 194 -2.66 -6.05 -3.37
N MET A 195 -1.42 -5.67 -3.12
CA MET A 195 -0.79 -5.94 -1.81
C MET A 195 -1.57 -5.31 -0.64
N TYR A 196 -2.33 -4.23 -0.90
CA TYR A 196 -3.15 -3.60 0.13
C TYR A 196 -4.37 -4.46 0.52
N VAL A 197 -4.90 -5.25 -0.42
CA VAL A 197 -6.00 -6.20 -0.17
C VAL A 197 -5.60 -7.24 0.86
N ALA A 198 -4.36 -7.75 0.85
CA ALA A 198 -3.89 -8.71 1.85
C ALA A 198 -4.07 -8.20 3.28
N ARG A 199 -3.81 -6.90 3.50
CA ARG A 199 -4.01 -6.27 4.82
C ARG A 199 -5.48 -6.16 5.19
N HIS A 200 -6.34 -5.77 4.25
CA HIS A 200 -7.77 -5.69 4.52
C HIS A 200 -8.37 -7.05 4.80
N SER A 201 -7.97 -8.08 4.03
CA SER A 201 -8.45 -9.45 4.20
C SER A 201 -8.05 -10.07 5.54
N TRP A 202 -6.90 -9.71 6.08
CA TRP A 202 -6.50 -10.18 7.40
C TRP A 202 -7.26 -9.45 8.54
N ALA A 203 -7.60 -8.18 8.33
CA ALA A 203 -8.26 -7.34 9.34
C ALA A 203 -9.79 -7.44 9.34
N SER A 204 -10.39 -8.20 8.41
CA SER A 204 -11.83 -8.48 8.31
C SER A 204 -12.17 -9.77 8.99
#